data_05382267b0814e687a252e2c60497e68
#
_entry.id   05382267b0814e687a252e2c60497e68
#
_cell.length_a   1.000
_cell.length_b   1.000
_cell.length_c   1.000
_cell.angle_alpha   90.00
_cell.angle_beta   90.00
_cell.angle_gamma   90.00
#
_symmetry.space_group_name_H-M   'P 1'
#
loop_
_entity.id
_entity.type
_entity.pdbx_description
1 polymer ?
#
loop_
_entity_poly.entity_id
_entity_poly.type
_entity_poly.pdbx_seq_one_letter_code
_entity_poly.pdbx_strand_id
1 'polypeptide(L)'
;MKPEIFLEQNDVVYLENSLEKFFATKFDNASSWRSIFSSSGVEESFIRPIIFISNPVEFSNRVVAKFKDYKVSNQRIDHHPMMKLLQYLLNRKESYEFEDQDIELFTKLAERGRENLNALKARNTVCRIESPKETGIGTGVLVGKNLLLTCNHIFSKTQVRQAWVRFNYNADSRQLDNDLFEVDMTFVSYHNRPDYALVKIKDNPQQQKAIFINETSILDNDQDVRIIHHPQGNPVIISDFGQITQVGEDYIDHNVKTDDGSSGAPIFNRQWELIAIHQGNPGIGRTVIPGSTGGIPIRAIWNQISPHLG
;
A
#
# COMPACT_ATOMS: atom_id res chain seq x y z
N MET A 1 -4.79 5.06 8.14
CA MET A 1 -3.44 5.49 7.65
C MET A 1 -3.58 6.37 6.41
N LYS A 2 -2.76 7.41 6.24
CA LYS A 2 -2.69 8.28 5.04
C LYS A 2 -1.30 8.19 4.43
N PRO A 3 -1.03 7.20 3.58
CA PRO A 3 0.32 6.91 3.07
C PRO A 3 0.86 7.97 2.09
N GLU A 4 0.04 8.92 1.68
CA GLU A 4 0.45 10.08 0.87
C GLU A 4 1.21 11.13 1.68
N ILE A 5 1.12 11.12 3.01
CA ILE A 5 1.74 12.10 3.90
C ILE A 5 3.11 11.59 4.35
N PHE A 6 4.17 12.04 3.69
CA PHE A 6 5.55 11.67 4.02
C PHE A 6 6.15 12.56 5.11
N LEU A 7 5.71 13.82 5.21
CA LEU A 7 6.15 14.79 6.21
C LEU A 7 4.95 15.35 6.97
N GLU A 8 4.97 15.22 8.28
CA GLU A 8 4.05 15.89 9.18
C GLU A 8 4.52 17.32 9.46
N GLN A 9 3.65 18.18 10.00
CA GLN A 9 3.97 19.59 10.21
C GLN A 9 5.21 19.80 11.08
N ASN A 10 5.38 18.99 12.14
CA ASN A 10 6.56 19.11 13.01
C ASN A 10 7.84 18.63 12.31
N ASP A 11 7.75 17.58 11.48
CA ASP A 11 8.92 17.08 10.76
C ASP A 11 9.47 18.09 9.76
N VAL A 12 8.61 18.94 9.19
CA VAL A 12 9.02 20.00 8.24
C VAL A 12 10.06 20.91 8.88
N VAL A 13 9.75 21.48 10.05
CA VAL A 13 10.63 22.42 10.75
C VAL A 13 11.97 21.76 11.14
N TYR A 14 11.93 20.54 11.67
CA TYR A 14 13.14 19.84 12.05
C TYR A 14 14.00 19.48 10.83
N LEU A 15 13.39 19.03 9.73
CA LEU A 15 14.12 18.71 8.51
C LEU A 15 14.71 19.94 7.84
N GLU A 16 14.00 21.08 7.84
CA GLU A 16 14.51 22.37 7.36
C GLU A 16 15.77 22.76 8.13
N ASN A 17 15.74 22.72 9.45
CA ASN A 17 16.87 23.09 10.32
C ASN A 17 18.07 22.15 10.12
N SER A 18 17.86 20.84 10.06
CA SER A 18 18.95 19.85 9.83
C SER A 18 19.58 20.02 8.47
N LEU A 19 18.80 20.26 7.41
CA LEU A 19 19.33 20.49 6.06
C LEU A 19 20.02 21.85 5.95
N GLU A 20 19.48 22.92 6.57
CA GLU A 20 20.13 24.22 6.64
C GLU A 20 21.55 24.10 7.23
N LYS A 21 21.65 23.49 8.42
CA LYS A 21 22.91 23.26 9.11
C LYS A 21 23.89 22.46 8.23
N PHE A 22 23.41 21.40 7.59
CA PHE A 22 24.21 20.59 6.68
C PHE A 22 24.75 21.38 5.48
N PHE A 23 23.91 22.14 4.78
CA PHE A 23 24.30 22.92 3.62
C PHE A 23 25.19 24.12 3.98
N ALA A 24 24.99 24.73 5.16
CA ALA A 24 25.80 25.83 5.62
C ALA A 24 27.23 25.40 6.03
N THR A 25 27.39 24.19 6.59
CA THR A 25 28.67 23.76 7.18
C THR A 25 29.54 22.92 6.27
N LYS A 26 28.94 22.16 5.37
CA LYS A 26 29.67 21.14 4.59
C LYS A 26 29.93 21.55 3.13
N PHE A 27 29.28 22.61 2.63
CA PHE A 27 29.38 22.96 1.22
C PHE A 27 29.28 24.47 0.98
N ASP A 28 30.27 25.02 0.29
CA ASP A 28 30.44 26.47 0.11
C ASP A 28 29.58 27.09 -1.00
N ASN A 29 28.89 26.27 -1.82
CA ASN A 29 28.19 26.80 -2.98
C ASN A 29 27.05 25.91 -3.52
N ALA A 30 26.16 26.53 -4.29
CA ALA A 30 25.01 25.92 -4.91
C ALA A 30 25.32 24.75 -5.87
N SER A 31 26.49 24.75 -6.51
CA SER A 31 26.90 23.65 -7.40
C SER A 31 27.18 22.37 -6.62
N SER A 32 27.80 22.50 -5.45
CA SER A 32 28.04 21.36 -4.54
C SER A 32 26.74 20.79 -4.01
N TRP A 33 25.76 21.64 -3.68
CA TRP A 33 24.43 21.20 -3.23
C TRP A 33 23.70 20.42 -4.33
N ARG A 34 23.74 20.91 -5.59
CA ARG A 34 23.17 20.20 -6.73
C ARG A 34 23.80 18.82 -6.92
N SER A 35 25.11 18.72 -6.75
CA SER A 35 25.85 17.46 -6.83
C SER A 35 25.35 16.41 -5.83
N ILE A 36 24.98 16.83 -4.60
CA ILE A 36 24.43 15.93 -3.58
C ILE A 36 23.12 15.29 -4.06
N PHE A 37 22.21 16.10 -4.61
CA PHE A 37 20.93 15.60 -5.13
C PHE A 37 21.16 14.63 -6.30
N SER A 38 22.02 14.96 -7.24
CA SER A 38 22.37 14.07 -8.36
C SER A 38 23.00 12.77 -7.86
N SER A 39 23.93 12.85 -6.91
CA SER A 39 24.62 11.69 -6.33
C SER A 39 23.70 10.84 -5.45
N SER A 40 22.65 11.41 -4.89
CA SER A 40 21.64 10.66 -4.12
C SER A 40 20.66 9.87 -5.01
N GLY A 41 20.71 10.02 -6.32
CA GLY A 41 19.79 9.38 -7.26
C GLY A 41 18.39 10.04 -7.28
N VAL A 42 18.31 11.30 -6.83
CA VAL A 42 17.13 12.14 -7.05
C VAL A 42 17.09 12.54 -8.53
N GLU A 43 15.91 12.45 -9.13
CA GLU A 43 15.74 12.69 -10.55
C GLU A 43 15.94 14.15 -10.95
N GLU A 44 16.50 14.35 -12.13
CA GLU A 44 16.70 15.69 -12.70
C GLU A 44 15.36 16.44 -12.87
N SER A 45 14.28 15.75 -13.14
CA SER A 45 12.91 16.34 -13.21
C SER A 45 12.48 16.99 -11.91
N PHE A 46 12.91 16.44 -10.76
CA PHE A 46 12.68 17.03 -9.44
C PHE A 46 13.68 18.14 -9.15
N ILE A 47 14.96 17.95 -9.53
CA ILE A 47 16.06 18.87 -9.23
C ILE A 47 15.95 20.16 -10.05
N ARG A 48 15.63 20.06 -11.35
CA ARG A 48 15.63 21.17 -12.30
C ARG A 48 14.82 22.39 -11.86
N PRO A 49 13.61 22.24 -11.29
CA PRO A 49 12.84 23.38 -10.83
C PRO A 49 13.32 23.97 -9.49
N ILE A 50 14.29 23.35 -8.82
CA ILE A 50 14.84 23.89 -7.57
C ILE A 50 15.83 24.99 -7.93
N ILE A 51 15.57 26.20 -7.45
CA ILE A 51 16.51 27.31 -7.60
C ILE A 51 17.60 27.15 -6.54
N PHE A 52 18.80 26.82 -6.99
CA PHE A 52 19.96 26.70 -6.13
C PHE A 52 20.52 28.12 -5.86
N ILE A 53 20.24 28.64 -4.70
CA ILE A 53 20.70 29.94 -4.20
C ILE A 53 21.71 29.71 -3.09
N SER A 54 22.63 30.65 -2.93
CA SER A 54 23.71 30.54 -1.93
C SER A 54 23.25 30.76 -0.48
N ASN A 55 21.95 30.85 -0.21
CA ASN A 55 21.40 30.97 1.13
C ASN A 55 20.89 29.59 1.61
N PRO A 56 21.56 28.96 2.60
CA PRO A 56 21.18 27.61 3.08
C PRO A 56 19.77 27.54 3.63
N VAL A 57 19.31 28.57 4.35
CA VAL A 57 17.94 28.63 4.93
C VAL A 57 16.90 28.56 3.82
N GLU A 58 16.99 29.50 2.87
CA GLU A 58 16.02 29.58 1.78
C GLU A 58 16.05 28.32 0.90
N PHE A 59 17.25 27.77 0.66
CA PHE A 59 17.40 26.54 -0.11
C PHE A 59 16.74 25.37 0.60
N SER A 60 17.00 25.15 1.89
CA SER A 60 16.42 24.06 2.68
C SER A 60 14.89 24.15 2.73
N ASN A 61 14.34 25.33 2.96
CA ASN A 61 12.89 25.55 2.96
C ASN A 61 12.26 25.18 1.60
N ARG A 62 12.89 25.57 0.49
CA ARG A 62 12.39 25.23 -0.86
C ARG A 62 12.45 23.73 -1.14
N VAL A 63 13.50 23.04 -0.72
CA VAL A 63 13.65 21.60 -0.87
C VAL A 63 12.59 20.86 -0.07
N VAL A 64 12.41 21.21 1.19
CA VAL A 64 11.43 20.55 2.07
C VAL A 64 10.00 20.81 1.60
N ALA A 65 9.68 22.03 1.17
CA ALA A 65 8.39 22.32 0.55
C ALA A 65 8.11 21.43 -0.67
N LYS A 66 9.12 21.23 -1.54
CA LYS A 66 9.00 20.33 -2.68
C LYS A 66 8.82 18.85 -2.29
N PHE A 67 9.48 18.39 -1.23
CA PHE A 67 9.26 17.04 -0.72
C PHE A 67 7.83 16.86 -0.21
N LYS A 68 7.32 17.85 0.53
CA LYS A 68 5.95 17.85 1.05
C LYS A 68 4.89 17.80 -0.05
N ASP A 69 5.12 18.52 -1.14
CA ASP A 69 4.19 18.61 -2.26
C ASP A 69 4.35 17.48 -3.29
N TYR A 70 5.38 16.63 -3.14
CA TYR A 70 5.64 15.56 -4.09
C TYR A 70 4.58 14.47 -3.99
N LYS A 71 3.92 14.18 -5.10
CA LYS A 71 2.96 13.07 -5.22
C LYS A 71 3.60 11.86 -5.89
N VAL A 72 3.58 10.74 -5.19
CA VAL A 72 4.06 9.46 -5.74
C VAL A 72 3.16 9.06 -6.91
N SER A 73 3.76 8.82 -8.06
CA SER A 73 3.04 8.35 -9.26
C SER A 73 2.77 6.84 -9.17
N ASN A 74 1.58 6.40 -9.63
CA ASN A 74 1.26 4.97 -9.72
C ASN A 74 2.21 4.19 -10.64
N GLN A 75 2.82 4.84 -11.64
CA GLN A 75 3.84 4.22 -12.51
C GLN A 75 5.19 4.03 -11.81
N ARG A 76 5.47 4.81 -10.75
CA ARG A 76 6.73 4.84 -10.01
C ARG A 76 6.49 4.89 -8.51
N ILE A 77 5.65 3.98 -8.05
CA ILE A 77 5.18 3.92 -6.66
C ILE A 77 6.29 3.57 -5.65
N ASP A 78 7.46 3.19 -6.12
CA ASP A 78 8.65 2.89 -5.32
C ASP A 78 9.61 4.09 -5.17
N HIS A 79 9.25 5.25 -5.71
CA HIS A 79 10.12 6.41 -5.73
C HIS A 79 9.52 7.61 -4.99
N HIS A 80 10.27 8.15 -4.04
CA HIS A 80 10.06 9.47 -3.45
C HIS A 80 11.41 10.17 -3.30
N PRO A 81 11.59 11.41 -3.81
CA PRO A 81 12.89 12.11 -3.81
C PRO A 81 13.50 12.27 -2.42
N MET A 82 12.69 12.59 -1.42
CA MET A 82 13.14 12.68 -0.03
C MET A 82 13.79 11.39 0.45
N MET A 83 13.19 10.23 0.11
CA MET A 83 13.74 8.93 0.52
C MET A 83 15.12 8.66 -0.08
N LYS A 84 15.34 9.08 -1.33
CA LYS A 84 16.65 8.99 -1.99
C LYS A 84 17.68 9.85 -1.30
N LEU A 85 17.34 11.09 -0.99
CA LEU A 85 18.23 12.00 -0.28
C LEU A 85 18.54 11.47 1.13
N LEU A 86 17.54 11.13 1.94
CA LEU A 86 17.74 10.66 3.30
C LEU A 86 18.61 9.40 3.35
N GLN A 87 18.37 8.44 2.46
CA GLN A 87 19.20 7.23 2.37
C GLN A 87 20.66 7.56 2.02
N TYR A 88 20.90 8.50 1.11
CA TYR A 88 22.22 8.96 0.74
C TYR A 88 22.94 9.62 1.92
N LEU A 89 22.25 10.49 2.68
CA LEU A 89 22.81 11.17 3.85
C LEU A 89 23.13 10.16 4.98
N LEU A 90 22.21 9.25 5.28
CA LEU A 90 22.40 8.20 6.29
C LEU A 90 23.58 7.27 5.96
N ASN A 91 23.77 6.91 4.69
CA ASN A 91 24.90 6.08 4.26
C ASN A 91 26.26 6.79 4.41
N ARG A 92 26.26 8.10 4.61
CA ARG A 92 27.45 8.95 4.77
C ARG A 92 27.49 9.69 6.09
N LYS A 93 26.70 9.28 7.06
CA LYS A 93 26.52 9.98 8.34
C LYS A 93 27.84 10.28 9.05
N GLU A 94 28.82 9.35 9.01
CA GLU A 94 30.13 9.53 9.60
C GLU A 94 30.97 10.55 8.84
N SER A 95 30.97 10.48 7.49
CA SER A 95 31.71 11.42 6.63
C SER A 95 31.17 12.84 6.71
N TYR A 96 29.87 12.98 6.95
CA TYR A 96 29.21 14.27 7.11
C TYR A 96 29.14 14.76 8.56
N GLU A 97 29.58 13.91 9.52
CA GLU A 97 29.61 14.24 10.96
C GLU A 97 28.27 14.78 11.47
N PHE A 98 27.15 14.11 11.08
CA PHE A 98 25.82 14.46 11.59
C PHE A 98 25.75 14.26 13.10
N GLU A 99 25.00 15.12 13.77
CA GLU A 99 24.66 14.95 15.17
C GLU A 99 23.65 13.80 15.34
N ASP A 100 23.65 13.17 16.53
CA ASP A 100 22.74 12.05 16.82
C ASP A 100 21.27 12.41 16.57
N GLN A 101 20.87 13.64 16.87
CA GLN A 101 19.50 14.12 16.62
C GLN A 101 19.14 14.17 15.12
N ASP A 102 20.08 14.55 14.25
CA ASP A 102 19.86 14.56 12.79
C ASP A 102 19.75 13.13 12.27
N ILE A 103 20.60 12.22 12.77
CA ILE A 103 20.58 10.80 12.40
C ILE A 103 19.25 10.15 12.83
N GLU A 104 18.78 10.44 14.04
CA GLU A 104 17.51 9.94 14.55
C GLU A 104 16.33 10.44 13.69
N LEU A 105 16.30 11.74 13.38
CA LEU A 105 15.28 12.34 12.52
C LEU A 105 15.28 11.70 11.12
N PHE A 106 16.44 11.61 10.46
CA PHE A 106 16.55 11.03 9.12
C PHE A 106 16.14 9.56 9.10
N THR A 107 16.52 8.80 10.13
CA THR A 107 16.14 7.39 10.28
C THR A 107 14.62 7.25 10.42
N LYS A 108 14.01 8.01 11.34
CA LYS A 108 12.55 8.04 11.54
C LYS A 108 11.79 8.39 10.25
N LEU A 109 12.24 9.41 9.54
CA LEU A 109 11.60 9.82 8.27
C LEU A 109 11.80 8.78 7.17
N ALA A 110 12.97 8.14 7.12
CA ALA A 110 13.25 7.07 6.15
C ALA A 110 12.39 5.82 6.40
N GLU A 111 12.19 5.44 7.65
CA GLU A 111 11.36 4.31 8.05
C GLU A 111 9.88 4.59 7.71
N ARG A 112 9.35 5.75 8.11
CA ARG A 112 7.99 6.18 7.76
C ARG A 112 7.79 6.21 6.26
N GLY A 113 8.73 6.78 5.52
CA GLY A 113 8.64 6.87 4.06
C GLY A 113 8.63 5.49 3.40
N ARG A 114 9.40 4.53 3.92
CA ARG A 114 9.38 3.14 3.44
C ARG A 114 8.04 2.47 3.70
N GLU A 115 7.50 2.65 4.90
CA GLU A 115 6.16 2.14 5.26
C GLU A 115 5.09 2.74 4.33
N ASN A 116 5.12 4.05 4.10
CA ASN A 116 4.19 4.72 3.22
C ASN A 116 4.27 4.23 1.76
N LEU A 117 5.48 4.05 1.23
CA LEU A 117 5.66 3.49 -0.12
C LEU A 117 5.13 2.06 -0.22
N ASN A 118 5.35 1.22 0.78
CA ASN A 118 4.83 -0.14 0.80
C ASN A 118 3.30 -0.16 0.92
N ALA A 119 2.73 0.72 1.74
CA ALA A 119 1.28 0.91 1.82
C ALA A 119 0.66 1.34 0.48
N LEU A 120 1.31 2.27 -0.23
CA LEU A 120 0.87 2.70 -1.56
C LEU A 120 0.97 1.57 -2.59
N LYS A 121 2.04 0.76 -2.55
CA LYS A 121 2.17 -0.43 -3.40
C LYS A 121 1.05 -1.43 -3.15
N ALA A 122 0.79 -1.77 -1.89
CA ALA A 122 -0.28 -2.68 -1.51
C ALA A 122 -1.65 -2.13 -1.94
N ARG A 123 -1.94 -0.85 -1.68
CA ARG A 123 -3.20 -0.21 -2.07
C ARG A 123 -3.42 -0.23 -3.59
N ASN A 124 -2.37 -0.06 -4.38
CA ASN A 124 -2.47 -0.08 -5.84
C ASN A 124 -2.86 -1.44 -6.43
N THR A 125 -2.76 -2.52 -5.65
CA THR A 125 -3.20 -3.87 -6.06
C THR A 125 -4.67 -4.13 -5.73
N VAL A 126 -5.30 -3.26 -4.93
CA VAL A 126 -6.66 -3.47 -4.41
C VAL A 126 -7.67 -2.77 -5.31
N CYS A 127 -8.78 -3.45 -5.58
CA CYS A 127 -9.86 -2.92 -6.38
C CYS A 127 -11.22 -3.10 -5.71
N ARG A 128 -12.15 -2.21 -6.05
CA ARG A 128 -13.57 -2.37 -5.77
C ARG A 128 -14.18 -3.30 -6.83
N ILE A 129 -14.92 -4.31 -6.40
CA ILE A 129 -15.72 -5.17 -7.29
C ILE A 129 -17.11 -4.55 -7.40
N GLU A 130 -17.59 -4.41 -8.63
CA GLU A 130 -18.84 -3.73 -8.96
C GLU A 130 -19.81 -4.64 -9.71
N SER A 131 -21.08 -4.59 -9.34
CA SER A 131 -22.18 -5.18 -10.13
C SER A 131 -23.53 -4.58 -9.70
N PRO A 132 -24.23 -3.83 -10.58
CA PRO A 132 -23.76 -3.28 -11.86
C PRO A 132 -22.60 -2.29 -11.68
N LYS A 133 -22.10 -1.69 -12.77
CA LYS A 133 -21.10 -0.61 -12.70
C LYS A 133 -21.50 0.44 -11.69
N GLU A 134 -20.52 0.99 -10.97
CA GLU A 134 -20.67 2.00 -9.90
C GLU A 134 -21.29 1.48 -8.60
N THR A 135 -21.81 0.26 -8.58
CA THR A 135 -22.33 -0.38 -7.36
C THR A 135 -21.29 -1.35 -6.81
N GLY A 136 -20.58 -0.94 -5.74
CA GLY A 136 -19.60 -1.78 -5.08
C GLY A 136 -20.26 -2.93 -4.30
N ILE A 137 -19.84 -4.16 -4.57
CA ILE A 137 -20.35 -5.38 -3.94
C ILE A 137 -19.28 -6.15 -3.16
N GLY A 138 -18.02 -5.76 -3.28
CA GLY A 138 -16.90 -6.40 -2.62
C GLY A 138 -15.57 -5.75 -2.94
N THR A 139 -14.53 -6.35 -2.42
CA THR A 139 -13.13 -5.95 -2.61
C THR A 139 -12.35 -7.14 -3.19
N GLY A 140 -11.33 -6.86 -3.98
CA GLY A 140 -10.41 -7.88 -4.50
C GLY A 140 -8.98 -7.38 -4.53
N VAL A 141 -8.03 -8.31 -4.67
CA VAL A 141 -6.59 -8.03 -4.76
C VAL A 141 -5.97 -8.69 -5.99
N LEU A 142 -5.18 -7.93 -6.73
CA LEU A 142 -4.47 -8.41 -7.91
C LEU A 142 -3.28 -9.25 -7.48
N VAL A 143 -3.31 -10.56 -7.80
CA VAL A 143 -2.30 -11.56 -7.40
C VAL A 143 -1.50 -12.11 -8.58
N GLY A 144 -1.86 -11.77 -9.80
CA GLY A 144 -1.17 -12.15 -11.04
C GLY A 144 -1.38 -11.08 -12.11
N LYS A 145 -0.83 -11.26 -13.30
CA LYS A 145 -0.88 -10.26 -14.39
C LYS A 145 -2.29 -9.74 -14.67
N ASN A 146 -3.28 -10.60 -14.64
CA ASN A 146 -4.71 -10.29 -14.79
C ASN A 146 -5.58 -11.20 -13.90
N LEU A 147 -5.03 -11.65 -12.76
CA LEU A 147 -5.68 -12.54 -11.83
C LEU A 147 -6.02 -11.80 -10.54
N LEU A 148 -7.28 -11.84 -10.18
CA LEU A 148 -7.83 -11.25 -8.97
C LEU A 148 -8.22 -12.34 -8.00
N LEU A 149 -7.81 -12.20 -6.74
CA LEU A 149 -8.24 -13.03 -5.61
C LEU A 149 -9.29 -12.27 -4.81
N THR A 150 -10.39 -12.95 -4.46
CA THR A 150 -11.49 -12.40 -3.67
C THR A 150 -12.30 -13.53 -3.01
N CYS A 151 -13.45 -13.24 -2.37
CA CYS A 151 -14.39 -14.23 -1.88
C CYS A 151 -15.38 -14.71 -2.95
N ASN A 152 -15.67 -16.01 -2.97
CA ASN A 152 -16.64 -16.59 -3.91
C ASN A 152 -18.09 -16.12 -3.65
N HIS A 153 -18.46 -15.91 -2.39
CA HIS A 153 -19.83 -15.51 -2.04
C HIS A 153 -20.25 -14.16 -2.64
N ILE A 154 -19.31 -13.29 -3.02
CA ILE A 154 -19.57 -12.02 -3.71
C ILE A 154 -20.34 -12.26 -5.02
N PHE A 155 -20.00 -13.33 -5.73
CA PHE A 155 -20.61 -13.68 -7.01
C PHE A 155 -21.79 -14.65 -6.86
N SER A 156 -21.69 -15.59 -5.91
CA SER A 156 -22.67 -16.68 -5.76
C SER A 156 -23.96 -16.27 -5.05
N LYS A 157 -23.90 -15.42 -4.02
CA LYS A 157 -25.08 -15.00 -3.25
C LYS A 157 -26.04 -14.13 -4.04
N THR A 158 -25.54 -13.29 -4.92
CA THR A 158 -26.32 -12.31 -5.67
C THR A 158 -26.57 -12.71 -7.13
N GLN A 159 -26.17 -13.95 -7.52
CA GLN A 159 -26.28 -14.45 -8.90
C GLN A 159 -25.73 -13.45 -9.93
N VAL A 160 -24.56 -12.89 -9.63
CA VAL A 160 -23.88 -11.90 -10.49
C VAL A 160 -23.59 -12.52 -11.85
N ARG A 161 -24.16 -11.95 -12.89
CA ARG A 161 -23.93 -12.40 -14.29
C ARG A 161 -22.82 -11.63 -14.99
N GLN A 162 -22.56 -10.42 -14.52
CA GLN A 162 -21.52 -9.53 -15.06
C GLN A 162 -20.96 -8.69 -13.92
N ALA A 163 -19.65 -8.56 -13.87
CA ALA A 163 -18.97 -7.77 -12.85
C ALA A 163 -17.81 -6.98 -13.46
N TRP A 164 -17.43 -5.93 -12.76
CA TRP A 164 -16.28 -5.08 -13.06
C TRP A 164 -15.41 -4.93 -11.86
N VAL A 165 -14.14 -4.57 -12.09
CA VAL A 165 -13.19 -4.21 -11.04
C VAL A 165 -12.66 -2.81 -11.32
N ARG A 166 -12.67 -1.96 -10.31
CA ARG A 166 -12.18 -0.59 -10.38
C ARG A 166 -10.99 -0.41 -9.45
N PHE A 167 -9.83 -0.12 -10.04
CA PHE A 167 -8.63 0.26 -9.30
C PHE A 167 -8.59 1.77 -9.04
N ASN A 168 -7.71 2.20 -8.14
CA ASN A 168 -7.47 3.62 -7.81
C ASN A 168 -8.71 4.41 -7.39
N TYR A 169 -9.78 3.75 -6.97
CA TYR A 169 -10.96 4.42 -6.44
C TYR A 169 -10.68 4.89 -5.01
N ASN A 170 -10.18 6.11 -4.88
CA ASN A 170 -9.87 6.78 -3.61
C ASN A 170 -10.64 8.10 -3.49
N ALA A 171 -10.64 8.73 -2.31
CA ALA A 171 -11.46 9.91 -2.03
C ALA A 171 -11.16 11.12 -2.95
N ASP A 172 -9.94 11.20 -3.46
CA ASP A 172 -9.48 12.31 -4.32
C ASP A 172 -9.61 12.00 -5.82
N SER A 173 -9.90 10.73 -6.18
CA SER A 173 -10.03 10.32 -7.57
C SER A 173 -11.46 10.52 -8.06
N ARG A 174 -11.60 11.15 -9.24
CA ARG A 174 -12.84 11.00 -10.02
C ARG A 174 -12.90 9.56 -10.53
N GLN A 175 -14.11 9.00 -10.63
CA GLN A 175 -14.31 7.68 -11.25
C GLN A 175 -13.93 7.80 -12.73
N LEU A 176 -12.77 7.23 -13.09
CA LEU A 176 -12.29 7.22 -14.47
C LEU A 176 -12.53 5.83 -15.05
N ASP A 177 -13.12 5.76 -16.22
CA ASP A 177 -13.41 4.46 -16.89
C ASP A 177 -12.14 3.69 -17.27
N ASN A 178 -11.01 4.37 -17.44
CA ASN A 178 -9.71 3.75 -17.74
C ASN A 178 -9.13 2.88 -16.60
N ASP A 179 -9.65 3.02 -15.38
CA ASP A 179 -9.30 2.14 -14.23
C ASP A 179 -10.35 1.04 -13.99
N LEU A 180 -11.32 0.91 -14.88
CA LEU A 180 -12.43 -0.04 -14.82
C LEU A 180 -12.23 -1.16 -15.83
N PHE A 181 -12.21 -2.40 -15.35
CA PHE A 181 -12.00 -3.61 -16.14
C PHE A 181 -13.13 -4.60 -15.94
N GLU A 182 -13.54 -5.30 -16.99
CA GLU A 182 -14.58 -6.34 -16.92
C GLU A 182 -13.97 -7.64 -16.38
N VAL A 183 -14.69 -8.31 -15.50
CA VAL A 183 -14.32 -9.64 -14.98
C VAL A 183 -14.75 -10.73 -15.98
N ASP A 184 -13.87 -11.68 -16.24
CA ASP A 184 -14.25 -12.92 -16.90
C ASP A 184 -14.97 -13.81 -15.89
N MET A 185 -16.26 -14.02 -16.12
CA MET A 185 -17.11 -14.81 -15.21
C MET A 185 -16.88 -16.32 -15.34
N THR A 186 -15.93 -16.77 -16.17
CA THR A 186 -15.37 -18.14 -16.13
C THR A 186 -14.24 -18.21 -15.11
N PHE A 187 -14.54 -18.60 -13.89
CA PHE A 187 -13.59 -18.57 -12.78
C PHE A 187 -12.44 -19.55 -13.00
N VAL A 188 -11.21 -19.10 -12.70
CA VAL A 188 -9.99 -19.92 -12.81
C VAL A 188 -9.96 -20.99 -11.72
N SER A 189 -10.26 -20.60 -10.49
CA SER A 189 -10.40 -21.49 -9.34
C SER A 189 -11.34 -20.86 -8.33
N TYR A 190 -12.22 -21.63 -7.72
CA TYR A 190 -13.11 -21.14 -6.67
C TYR A 190 -13.58 -22.27 -5.77
N HIS A 191 -13.96 -21.92 -4.56
CA HIS A 191 -14.54 -22.85 -3.61
C HIS A 191 -15.48 -22.15 -2.62
N ASN A 192 -16.38 -22.90 -2.00
CA ASN A 192 -17.29 -22.37 -0.98
C ASN A 192 -16.72 -22.50 0.44
N ARG A 193 -15.79 -23.42 0.65
CA ARG A 193 -15.13 -23.67 1.94
C ARG A 193 -13.74 -24.27 1.71
N PRO A 194 -12.67 -23.47 1.88
CA PRO A 194 -12.67 -22.02 2.17
C PRO A 194 -13.31 -21.20 1.03
N ASP A 195 -13.94 -20.07 1.40
CA ASP A 195 -14.75 -19.24 0.51
C ASP A 195 -13.86 -18.26 -0.30
N TYR A 196 -13.28 -18.71 -1.39
CA TYR A 196 -12.46 -17.91 -2.27
C TYR A 196 -12.84 -18.04 -3.75
N ALA A 197 -12.47 -17.05 -4.53
CA ALA A 197 -12.52 -17.08 -5.99
C ALA A 197 -11.26 -16.41 -6.57
N LEU A 198 -10.61 -17.11 -7.51
CA LEU A 198 -9.58 -16.59 -8.38
C LEU A 198 -10.20 -16.37 -9.75
N VAL A 199 -10.32 -15.10 -10.16
CA VAL A 199 -11.00 -14.72 -11.40
C VAL A 199 -10.04 -13.97 -12.32
N LYS A 200 -10.29 -14.04 -13.64
CA LYS A 200 -9.56 -13.25 -14.62
C LYS A 200 -10.22 -11.91 -14.85
N ILE A 201 -9.40 -10.91 -15.09
CA ILE A 201 -9.79 -9.62 -15.69
C ILE A 201 -9.56 -9.75 -17.19
N LYS A 202 -10.55 -9.36 -18.03
CA LYS A 202 -10.49 -9.52 -19.49
C LYS A 202 -9.31 -8.78 -20.11
N ASP A 203 -9.04 -7.56 -19.61
CA ASP A 203 -7.91 -6.74 -20.02
C ASP A 203 -6.83 -6.69 -18.93
N ASN A 204 -5.57 -6.51 -19.32
CA ASN A 204 -4.49 -6.41 -18.35
C ASN A 204 -4.42 -5.00 -17.76
N PRO A 205 -4.55 -4.81 -16.45
CA PRO A 205 -4.38 -3.52 -15.81
C PRO A 205 -2.89 -3.13 -15.78
N GLN A 206 -2.40 -2.49 -16.86
CA GLN A 206 -0.97 -2.25 -17.11
C GLN A 206 -0.29 -1.36 -16.05
N GLN A 207 -1.05 -0.53 -15.33
CA GLN A 207 -0.52 0.37 -14.31
C GLN A 207 -0.44 -0.29 -12.92
N GLN A 208 -1.11 -1.42 -12.72
CA GLN A 208 -1.12 -2.17 -11.47
C GLN A 208 -0.13 -3.33 -11.56
N LYS A 209 0.67 -3.49 -10.53
CA LYS A 209 1.53 -4.66 -10.37
C LYS A 209 0.84 -5.59 -9.37
N ALA A 210 0.85 -6.90 -9.67
CA ALA A 210 0.36 -7.90 -8.72
C ALA A 210 1.12 -7.81 -7.39
N ILE A 211 0.42 -8.08 -6.28
CA ILE A 211 1.07 -8.22 -4.97
C ILE A 211 1.89 -9.50 -4.95
N PHE A 212 3.06 -9.42 -4.32
CA PHE A 212 3.84 -10.63 -4.02
C PHE A 212 3.18 -11.39 -2.86
N ILE A 213 3.00 -12.70 -3.03
CA ILE A 213 2.45 -13.58 -2.01
C ILE A 213 3.61 -14.35 -1.37
N ASN A 214 3.73 -14.25 -0.05
CA ASN A 214 4.61 -15.10 0.73
C ASN A 214 3.79 -16.25 1.34
N GLU A 215 3.87 -17.43 0.72
CA GLU A 215 3.14 -18.64 1.15
C GLU A 215 3.58 -19.16 2.52
N THR A 216 4.81 -18.83 2.92
CA THR A 216 5.43 -19.29 4.16
C THR A 216 5.18 -18.34 5.33
N SER A 217 4.38 -17.29 5.16
CA SER A 217 4.06 -16.36 6.25
C SER A 217 3.47 -17.10 7.45
N ILE A 218 4.17 -16.97 8.58
CA ILE A 218 3.71 -17.52 9.85
C ILE A 218 2.53 -16.67 10.33
N LEU A 219 1.48 -17.34 10.81
CA LEU A 219 0.31 -16.71 11.40
C LEU A 219 0.25 -17.07 12.88
N ASP A 220 0.26 -16.04 13.71
CA ASP A 220 0.20 -16.18 15.16
C ASP A 220 -0.95 -15.36 15.74
N ASN A 221 -1.47 -15.79 16.88
CA ASN A 221 -2.38 -14.98 17.69
C ASN A 221 -1.66 -13.68 18.11
N ASP A 222 -2.44 -12.62 18.27
CA ASP A 222 -1.97 -11.28 18.63
C ASP A 222 -1.06 -10.60 17.57
N GLN A 223 -0.85 -11.25 16.42
CA GLN A 223 -0.14 -10.65 15.29
C GLN A 223 -0.90 -9.44 14.77
N ASP A 224 -0.20 -8.30 14.65
CA ASP A 224 -0.79 -7.09 14.08
C ASP A 224 -1.06 -7.26 12.59
N VAL A 225 -2.27 -6.86 12.20
CA VAL A 225 -2.73 -6.92 10.83
C VAL A 225 -3.52 -5.66 10.46
N ARG A 226 -3.58 -5.38 9.16
CA ARG A 226 -4.44 -4.33 8.59
C ARG A 226 -5.06 -4.80 7.28
N ILE A 227 -6.15 -4.15 6.91
CA ILE A 227 -6.94 -4.47 5.73
C ILE A 227 -6.96 -3.25 4.81
N ILE A 228 -6.88 -3.49 3.51
CA ILE A 228 -7.15 -2.48 2.49
C ILE A 228 -8.47 -2.87 1.81
N HIS A 229 -9.49 -2.04 1.94
CA HIS A 229 -10.85 -2.42 1.54
C HIS A 229 -11.70 -1.25 1.05
N HIS A 230 -12.86 -1.57 0.49
CA HIS A 230 -13.89 -0.65 0.03
C HIS A 230 -15.17 -0.81 0.89
N PRO A 231 -15.18 -0.32 2.15
CA PRO A 231 -16.34 -0.48 3.02
C PRO A 231 -17.56 0.22 2.43
N GLN A 232 -18.70 -0.47 2.40
CA GLN A 232 -19.95 -0.01 1.78
C GLN A 232 -19.80 0.40 0.30
N GLY A 233 -18.79 -0.16 -0.40
CA GLY A 233 -18.48 0.25 -1.77
C GLY A 233 -17.88 1.66 -1.91
N ASN A 234 -17.51 2.29 -0.80
CA ASN A 234 -16.90 3.62 -0.77
C ASN A 234 -15.43 3.60 -1.26
N PRO A 235 -14.79 4.77 -1.42
CA PRO A 235 -13.37 4.87 -1.71
C PRO A 235 -12.50 4.00 -0.81
N VAL A 236 -11.39 3.50 -1.37
CA VAL A 236 -10.47 2.61 -0.65
C VAL A 236 -9.93 3.26 0.62
N ILE A 237 -9.89 2.49 1.68
CA ILE A 237 -9.23 2.86 2.93
C ILE A 237 -8.22 1.79 3.35
N ILE A 238 -7.18 2.23 4.06
CA ILE A 238 -6.27 1.37 4.80
C ILE A 238 -6.70 1.45 6.27
N SER A 239 -7.09 0.33 6.85
CA SER A 239 -7.54 0.28 8.26
C SER A 239 -6.42 0.71 9.22
N ASP A 240 -6.79 1.05 10.43
CA ASP A 240 -5.85 0.99 11.54
C ASP A 240 -5.43 -0.46 11.81
N PHE A 241 -4.42 -0.65 12.62
CA PHE A 241 -4.04 -1.98 13.05
C PHE A 241 -5.15 -2.61 13.91
N GLY A 242 -5.43 -3.86 13.64
CA GLY A 242 -6.04 -4.80 14.54
C GLY A 242 -5.10 -5.98 14.72
N GLN A 243 -5.61 -7.06 15.30
CA GLN A 243 -4.83 -8.25 15.61
C GLN A 243 -5.55 -9.51 15.14
N ILE A 244 -4.78 -10.55 14.83
CA ILE A 244 -5.31 -11.90 14.70
C ILE A 244 -5.72 -12.36 16.10
N THR A 245 -6.95 -12.75 16.26
CA THR A 245 -7.52 -13.19 17.56
C THR A 245 -7.58 -14.71 17.67
N GLN A 246 -7.56 -15.41 16.53
CA GLN A 246 -7.50 -16.87 16.47
C GLN A 246 -6.91 -17.33 15.14
N VAL A 247 -6.10 -18.38 15.18
CA VAL A 247 -5.55 -19.05 14.00
C VAL A 247 -6.03 -20.50 13.97
N GLY A 248 -6.67 -20.91 12.86
CA GLY A 248 -7.03 -22.28 12.55
C GLY A 248 -6.27 -22.81 11.33
N GLU A 249 -6.59 -24.02 10.90
CA GLU A 249 -5.98 -24.64 9.74
C GLU A 249 -6.34 -23.88 8.44
N ASP A 250 -7.63 -23.63 8.23
CA ASP A 250 -8.21 -23.01 7.03
C ASP A 250 -8.85 -21.64 7.29
N TYR A 251 -8.63 -21.05 8.47
CA TYR A 251 -9.18 -19.75 8.84
C TYR A 251 -8.27 -18.96 9.78
N ILE A 252 -8.53 -17.66 9.85
CA ILE A 252 -8.13 -16.77 10.94
C ILE A 252 -9.34 -15.97 11.39
N ASP A 253 -9.34 -15.53 12.66
CA ASP A 253 -10.21 -14.47 13.12
C ASP A 253 -9.35 -13.23 13.43
N HIS A 254 -9.91 -12.03 13.23
CA HIS A 254 -9.24 -10.77 13.49
C HIS A 254 -10.23 -9.70 13.97
N ASN A 255 -9.75 -8.71 14.72
CA ASN A 255 -10.55 -7.63 15.28
C ASN A 255 -10.44 -6.30 14.49
N VAL A 256 -9.91 -6.32 13.27
CA VAL A 256 -9.93 -5.14 12.39
C VAL A 256 -11.38 -4.77 12.08
N LYS A 257 -11.71 -3.48 12.22
CA LYS A 257 -13.06 -2.97 11.89
C LYS A 257 -13.28 -3.05 10.38
N THR A 258 -14.38 -3.69 10.01
CA THR A 258 -14.83 -3.88 8.62
C THR A 258 -16.31 -3.61 8.50
N ASP A 259 -16.80 -3.46 7.27
CA ASP A 259 -18.20 -3.23 6.95
C ASP A 259 -18.58 -4.00 5.68
N ASP A 260 -19.84 -3.99 5.29
CA ASP A 260 -20.28 -4.53 4.01
C ASP A 260 -19.40 -3.99 2.87
N GLY A 261 -19.14 -4.81 1.86
CA GLY A 261 -18.20 -4.47 0.78
C GLY A 261 -16.74 -4.77 1.09
N SER A 262 -16.38 -5.11 2.33
CA SER A 262 -15.01 -5.52 2.70
C SER A 262 -14.71 -6.98 2.36
N SER A 263 -15.70 -7.80 2.02
CA SER A 263 -15.49 -9.20 1.61
C SER A 263 -14.49 -9.30 0.47
N GLY A 264 -13.52 -10.21 0.57
CA GLY A 264 -12.43 -10.41 -0.39
C GLY A 264 -11.26 -9.45 -0.24
N ALA A 265 -11.31 -8.51 0.70
CA ALA A 265 -10.23 -7.56 0.94
C ALA A 265 -8.96 -8.27 1.44
N PRO A 266 -7.76 -7.88 0.95
CA PRO A 266 -6.50 -8.43 1.45
C PRO A 266 -6.24 -8.01 2.89
N ILE A 267 -5.71 -8.96 3.67
CA ILE A 267 -5.20 -8.77 5.02
C ILE A 267 -3.68 -8.83 4.96
N PHE A 268 -3.03 -7.78 5.46
CA PHE A 268 -1.58 -7.62 5.45
C PHE A 268 -1.00 -7.66 6.87
N ASN A 269 0.19 -8.24 7.00
CA ASN A 269 1.01 -8.11 8.20
C ASN A 269 1.74 -6.75 8.24
N ARG A 270 2.59 -6.52 9.27
CA ARG A 270 3.39 -5.28 9.39
C ARG A 270 4.39 -5.08 8.24
N GLN A 271 4.82 -6.15 7.58
CA GLN A 271 5.73 -6.12 6.43
C GLN A 271 5.04 -5.88 5.09
N TRP A 272 3.71 -5.69 5.09
CA TRP A 272 2.87 -5.57 3.90
C TRP A 272 2.85 -6.83 3.03
N GLU A 273 3.04 -7.99 3.63
CA GLU A 273 2.83 -9.28 2.99
C GLU A 273 1.34 -9.66 3.04
N LEU A 274 0.82 -10.14 1.93
CA LEU A 274 -0.54 -10.67 1.85
C LEU A 274 -0.61 -12.02 2.58
N ILE A 275 -1.30 -12.07 3.72
CA ILE A 275 -1.38 -13.26 4.57
C ILE A 275 -2.75 -13.94 4.54
N ALA A 276 -3.81 -13.20 4.24
CA ALA A 276 -5.16 -13.71 4.17
C ALA A 276 -6.07 -12.80 3.33
N ILE A 277 -7.29 -13.26 3.03
CA ILE A 277 -8.39 -12.41 2.54
C ILE A 277 -9.51 -12.37 3.57
N HIS A 278 -10.14 -11.20 3.71
CA HIS A 278 -11.24 -10.98 4.62
C HIS A 278 -12.52 -11.65 4.11
N GLN A 279 -13.11 -12.52 4.92
CA GLN A 279 -14.35 -13.23 4.58
C GLN A 279 -15.60 -12.57 5.19
N GLY A 280 -15.44 -11.89 6.33
CA GLY A 280 -16.56 -11.41 7.13
C GLY A 280 -17.13 -12.52 8.03
N ASN A 281 -18.43 -12.71 8.00
CA ASN A 281 -19.06 -13.80 8.75
C ASN A 281 -18.75 -15.15 8.08
N PRO A 282 -18.09 -16.09 8.78
CA PRO A 282 -17.69 -17.38 8.20
C PRO A 282 -18.85 -18.32 7.88
N GLY A 283 -20.11 -17.93 8.20
CA GLY A 283 -21.27 -18.74 7.92
C GLY A 283 -21.55 -19.83 8.97
N ILE A 284 -22.39 -20.82 8.59
CA ILE A 284 -22.85 -21.88 9.49
C ILE A 284 -21.69 -22.83 9.86
N GLY A 285 -21.58 -23.15 11.13
CA GLY A 285 -20.68 -24.22 11.66
C GLY A 285 -19.41 -23.72 12.33
N ARG A 286 -19.17 -22.40 12.40
CA ARG A 286 -18.06 -21.81 13.15
C ARG A 286 -18.52 -20.56 13.91
N THR A 287 -18.20 -20.50 15.19
CA THR A 287 -18.41 -19.30 16.01
C THR A 287 -17.13 -18.49 16.03
N VAL A 288 -17.24 -17.23 15.65
CA VAL A 288 -16.13 -16.26 15.73
C VAL A 288 -16.07 -15.71 17.16
N ILE A 289 -14.87 -15.40 17.63
CA ILE A 289 -14.69 -14.73 18.92
C ILE A 289 -15.46 -13.39 18.91
N PRO A 290 -16.23 -13.07 19.98
CA PRO A 290 -16.94 -11.79 20.05
C PRO A 290 -16.03 -10.58 19.76
N GLY A 291 -16.49 -9.70 18.86
CA GLY A 291 -15.70 -8.54 18.40
C GLY A 291 -14.67 -8.84 17.31
N SER A 292 -14.61 -10.09 16.84
CA SER A 292 -13.76 -10.51 15.71
C SER A 292 -14.61 -10.85 14.49
N THR A 293 -13.93 -10.99 13.35
CA THR A 293 -14.50 -11.38 12.06
C THR A 293 -13.56 -12.34 11.34
N GLY A 294 -14.06 -13.14 10.40
CA GLY A 294 -13.31 -14.21 9.76
C GLY A 294 -12.47 -13.76 8.57
N GLY A 295 -11.37 -14.45 8.37
CA GLY A 295 -10.51 -14.38 7.18
C GLY A 295 -10.04 -15.76 6.73
N ILE A 296 -9.63 -15.87 5.48
CA ILE A 296 -9.11 -17.08 4.84
C ILE A 296 -7.61 -16.90 4.65
N PRO A 297 -6.76 -17.63 5.37
CA PRO A 297 -5.31 -17.54 5.20
C PRO A 297 -4.88 -18.03 3.82
N ILE A 298 -3.91 -17.35 3.21
CA ILE A 298 -3.38 -17.71 1.89
C ILE A 298 -2.90 -19.16 1.85
N ARG A 299 -2.25 -19.62 2.92
CA ARG A 299 -1.76 -21.02 3.02
C ARG A 299 -2.86 -22.07 2.83
N ALA A 300 -4.10 -21.76 3.25
CA ALA A 300 -5.24 -22.69 3.13
C ALA A 300 -5.72 -22.88 1.69
N ILE A 301 -5.42 -21.94 0.80
CA ILE A 301 -5.83 -21.96 -0.61
C ILE A 301 -4.63 -22.00 -1.57
N TRP A 302 -3.41 -22.05 -1.05
CA TRP A 302 -2.19 -21.93 -1.86
C TRP A 302 -2.09 -22.99 -2.94
N ASN A 303 -2.30 -24.25 -2.60
CA ASN A 303 -2.21 -25.37 -3.56
C ASN A 303 -3.20 -25.25 -4.72
N GLN A 304 -4.32 -24.53 -4.51
CA GLN A 304 -5.35 -24.31 -5.52
C GLN A 304 -5.07 -23.10 -6.40
N ILE A 305 -4.43 -22.05 -5.85
CA ILE A 305 -4.19 -20.82 -6.61
C ILE A 305 -2.81 -20.75 -7.25
N SER A 306 -1.77 -21.28 -6.60
CA SER A 306 -0.38 -21.18 -7.04
C SER A 306 -0.12 -21.70 -8.47
N PRO A 307 -0.76 -22.78 -8.96
CA PRO A 307 -0.55 -23.25 -10.33
C PRO A 307 -0.96 -22.22 -11.40
N HIS A 308 -1.75 -21.22 -11.04
CA HIS A 308 -2.28 -20.20 -11.95
C HIS A 308 -1.53 -18.88 -11.87
N LEU A 309 -0.68 -18.68 -10.87
CA LEU A 309 -0.01 -17.39 -10.62
C LEU A 309 1.24 -17.16 -11.49
N GLY A 310 1.76 -18.17 -12.15
CA GLY A 310 2.82 -18.34 -13.17
C GLY A 310 3.80 -17.23 -13.41
#